data_c405a1b62e57dd64f3938163d619d9e6
#
_entry.id   c405a1b62e57dd64f3938163d619d9e6
#
_cell.length_a   1.000
_cell.length_b   1.000
_cell.length_c   1.000
_cell.angle_alpha   90.00
_cell.angle_beta   90.00
_cell.angle_gamma   90.00
#
_symmetry.space_group_name_H-M   'P 1'
#
loop_
_entity.id
_entity.type
_entity.pdbx_description
1 polymer ?
#
loop_
_entity_poly.entity_id
_entity_poly.type
_entity_poly.pdbx_seq_one_letter_code
_entity_poly.pdbx_strand_id
1 'polypeptide(L)'
;MIEIRIPFDTIVQYRHLDFMKLHHASNYAIQLSDWCKDQGLIMGLDFEWAVMQIDEYVSFKFMNKGEKYSSMFALKFGSGNGA
;
A
#
# COMPACT_ATOMS: atom_id res chain seq x y z
N MET A 1 12.19 -9.87 3.02
CA MET A 1 11.05 -9.14 2.42
C MET A 1 9.98 -8.88 3.48
N ILE A 2 9.48 -7.67 3.52
CA ILE A 2 8.44 -7.28 4.48
C ILE A 2 7.21 -6.85 3.71
N GLU A 3 6.08 -7.48 4.01
CA GLU A 3 4.81 -7.12 3.34
C GLU A 3 3.91 -6.34 4.30
N ILE A 4 3.37 -5.23 3.81
CA ILE A 4 2.37 -4.44 4.53
C ILE A 4 1.09 -4.54 3.72
N ARG A 5 0.01 -4.97 4.36
CA ARG A 5 -1.30 -5.10 3.70
C ARG A 5 -2.22 -3.99 4.19
N ILE A 6 -2.87 -3.33 3.25
CA ILE A 6 -3.79 -2.25 3.56
C ILE A 6 -5.18 -2.67 3.07
N PRO A 7 -6.08 -3.05 3.99
CA PRO A 7 -7.42 -3.48 3.60
C PRO A 7 -8.17 -2.36 2.89
N PHE A 8 -9.00 -2.72 1.93
CA PHE A 8 -9.82 -1.72 1.22
C PHE A 8 -10.67 -0.92 2.20
N ASP A 9 -11.11 -1.53 3.28
CA ASP A 9 -11.96 -0.85 4.25
C ASP A 9 -11.29 0.35 4.90
N THR A 10 -9.97 0.40 4.90
CA THR A 10 -9.27 1.56 5.47
C THR A 10 -9.15 2.69 4.46
N ILE A 11 -9.58 2.48 3.22
CA ILE A 11 -9.65 3.53 2.22
C ILE A 11 -11.05 4.12 2.30
N VAL A 12 -11.25 4.90 3.32
CA VAL A 12 -12.56 5.23 3.85
C VAL A 12 -13.55 5.85 2.91
N GLN A 13 -13.10 6.74 2.08
CA GLN A 13 -14.01 7.51 1.27
C GLN A 13 -14.73 6.67 0.22
N TYR A 14 -14.35 5.42 0.06
CA TYR A 14 -14.88 4.62 -1.02
C TYR A 14 -15.84 3.53 -0.59
N ARG A 15 -16.22 3.52 0.66
CA ARG A 15 -17.06 2.45 1.19
C ARG A 15 -18.42 2.34 0.52
N HIS A 16 -18.91 3.44 -0.02
CA HIS A 16 -20.23 3.42 -0.62
C HIS A 16 -20.24 3.07 -2.09
N LEU A 17 -19.05 2.89 -2.67
CA LEU A 17 -18.92 2.71 -4.10
C LEU A 17 -18.23 1.38 -4.38
N ASP A 18 -18.90 0.30 -4.02
CA ASP A 18 -18.30 -1.02 -4.15
C ASP A 18 -17.74 -1.32 -5.53
N PHE A 19 -18.47 -0.90 -6.55
CA PHE A 19 -18.00 -1.14 -7.91
C PHE A 19 -16.78 -0.31 -8.28
N MET A 20 -16.45 0.69 -7.47
CA MET A 20 -15.28 1.54 -7.69
C MET A 20 -14.10 1.17 -6.79
N LYS A 21 -14.25 0.18 -5.92
CA LYS A 21 -13.20 -0.16 -4.96
C LYS A 21 -11.86 -0.41 -5.62
N LEU A 22 -11.84 -1.18 -6.70
CA LEU A 22 -10.60 -1.50 -7.36
C LEU A 22 -9.92 -0.25 -7.91
N HIS A 23 -10.69 0.62 -8.54
CA HIS A 23 -10.18 1.86 -9.11
C HIS A 23 -9.59 2.76 -8.03
N HIS A 24 -10.30 2.92 -6.93
CA HIS A 24 -9.85 3.78 -5.85
C HIS A 24 -8.65 3.18 -5.12
N ALA A 25 -8.64 1.86 -4.95
CA ALA A 25 -7.51 1.18 -4.32
C ALA A 25 -6.26 1.35 -5.17
N SER A 26 -6.39 1.27 -6.49
CA SER A 26 -5.25 1.48 -7.38
C SER A 26 -4.72 2.91 -7.29
N ASN A 27 -5.62 3.89 -7.29
CA ASN A 27 -5.21 5.30 -7.17
C ASN A 27 -4.52 5.56 -5.83
N TYR A 28 -5.04 4.97 -4.77
CA TYR A 28 -4.43 5.10 -3.45
C TYR A 28 -3.04 4.47 -3.45
N ALA A 29 -2.91 3.29 -4.04
CA ALA A 29 -1.61 2.62 -4.12
C ALA A 29 -0.59 3.44 -4.90
N ILE A 30 -1.02 4.12 -5.95
CA ILE A 30 -0.13 4.98 -6.73
C ILE A 30 0.40 6.13 -5.86
N GLN A 31 -0.46 6.71 -5.02
CA GLN A 31 -0.04 7.77 -4.12
C GLN A 31 1.00 7.27 -3.12
N LEU A 32 0.78 6.06 -2.60
CA LEU A 32 1.74 5.46 -1.66
C LEU A 32 3.05 5.10 -2.37
N SER A 33 2.97 4.67 -3.61
CA SER A 33 4.14 4.38 -4.42
C SER A 33 4.96 5.64 -4.62
N ASP A 34 4.29 6.77 -4.85
CA ASP A 34 4.98 8.06 -5.02
C ASP A 34 5.74 8.43 -3.74
N TRP A 35 5.14 8.17 -2.59
CA TRP A 35 5.82 8.41 -1.32
C TRP A 35 7.10 7.57 -1.24
N CYS A 36 7.02 6.30 -1.62
CA CYS A 36 8.19 5.42 -1.61
C CYS A 36 9.29 5.96 -2.53
N LYS A 37 8.90 6.42 -3.73
CA LYS A 37 9.87 6.97 -4.68
C LYS A 37 10.51 8.24 -4.13
N ASP A 38 9.77 9.03 -3.39
CA ASP A 38 10.29 10.24 -2.77
C ASP A 38 11.35 9.92 -1.72
N GLN A 39 11.32 8.72 -1.15
CA GLN A 39 12.32 8.25 -0.21
C GLN A 39 13.57 7.71 -0.93
N GLY A 40 13.57 7.74 -2.25
CA GLY A 40 14.69 7.20 -3.01
C GLY A 40 14.59 5.72 -3.31
N LEU A 41 13.42 5.12 -3.10
CA LEU A 41 13.24 3.69 -3.37
C LEU A 41 12.88 3.47 -4.84
N ILE A 42 13.34 2.36 -5.38
CA ILE A 42 13.13 2.03 -6.78
C ILE A 42 12.10 0.90 -6.88
N MET A 43 11.01 1.17 -7.57
CA MET A 43 9.97 0.17 -7.76
C MET A 43 10.53 -1.04 -8.52
N GLY A 44 10.19 -2.22 -8.03
CA GLY A 44 10.70 -3.46 -8.60
C GLY A 44 12.01 -3.94 -7.99
N LEU A 45 12.74 -3.03 -7.33
CA LEU A 45 13.99 -3.38 -6.68
C LEU A 45 13.87 -3.24 -5.17
N ASP A 46 13.38 -2.11 -4.71
CA ASP A 46 13.31 -1.81 -3.27
C ASP A 46 11.90 -1.97 -2.73
N PHE A 47 10.90 -1.90 -3.58
CA PHE A 47 9.51 -2.14 -3.20
C PHE A 47 8.69 -2.53 -4.43
N GLU A 48 7.54 -3.14 -4.18
CA GLU A 48 6.57 -3.38 -5.24
C GLU A 48 5.20 -3.43 -4.60
N TRP A 49 4.16 -3.21 -5.40
CA TRP A 49 2.81 -3.24 -4.87
C TRP A 49 1.86 -3.92 -5.85
N ALA A 50 0.76 -4.41 -5.29
CA ALA A 50 -0.29 -5.02 -6.10
C ALA A 50 -1.63 -4.82 -5.41
N VAL A 51 -2.69 -4.75 -6.19
CA VAL A 51 -4.03 -4.70 -5.64
C VAL A 51 -4.60 -6.10 -5.68
N MET A 52 -4.91 -6.64 -4.51
CA MET A 52 -5.42 -7.99 -4.37
C MET A 52 -6.94 -7.91 -4.33
N GLN A 53 -7.55 -7.99 -5.50
CA GLN A 53 -8.97 -7.72 -5.65
C GLN A 53 -9.86 -8.69 -4.90
N ILE A 54 -9.55 -9.96 -4.96
CA ILE A 54 -10.40 -10.98 -4.31
C ILE A 54 -10.35 -10.86 -2.81
N ASP A 55 -9.17 -10.62 -2.27
CA ASP A 55 -8.99 -10.53 -0.82
C ASP A 55 -9.19 -9.10 -0.30
N GLU A 56 -9.38 -8.16 -1.21
CA GLU A 56 -9.71 -6.77 -0.89
C GLU A 56 -8.66 -6.07 -0.03
N TYR A 57 -7.43 -6.16 -0.45
CA TYR A 57 -6.36 -5.36 0.17
C TYR A 57 -5.33 -4.94 -0.88
N VAL A 58 -4.55 -3.92 -0.54
CA VAL A 58 -3.41 -3.50 -1.32
C VAL A 58 -2.17 -4.02 -0.62
N SER A 59 -1.28 -4.68 -1.36
CA SER A 59 -0.06 -5.25 -0.78
C SER A 59 1.13 -4.39 -1.20
N PHE A 60 1.93 -3.97 -0.22
CA PHE A 60 3.22 -3.34 -0.48
C PHE A 60 4.30 -4.24 0.10
N LYS A 61 5.23 -4.64 -0.74
CA LYS A 61 6.34 -5.49 -0.32
C LYS A 61 7.62 -4.68 -0.39
N PHE A 62 8.38 -4.68 0.69
CA PHE A 62 9.62 -3.94 0.79
C PHE A 62 10.79 -4.90 0.80
N MET A 63 11.81 -4.61 0.00
CA MET A 63 12.96 -5.46 -0.22
C MET A 63 14.20 -4.61 -0.19
N ASN A 64 15.34 -5.25 -0.03
CA ASN A 64 16.63 -4.55 -0.09
C ASN A 64 16.65 -3.32 0.82
N LYS A 65 17.08 -2.19 0.35
CA LYS A 65 17.13 -1.00 1.19
C LYS A 65 15.74 -0.48 1.55
N GLY A 66 14.71 -0.94 0.86
CA GLY A 66 13.36 -0.53 1.17
C GLY A 66 12.84 -1.07 2.49
N GLU A 67 13.42 -2.17 2.97
CA GLU A 67 12.91 -2.79 4.21
C GLU A 67 12.97 -1.85 5.39
N LYS A 68 13.98 -1.02 5.46
CA LYS A 68 14.10 -0.10 6.60
C LYS A 68 13.02 0.97 6.60
N TYR A 69 12.34 1.18 5.47
CA TYR A 69 11.27 2.16 5.40
C TYR A 69 9.91 1.55 5.69
N SER A 70 9.83 0.21 5.82
CA SER A 70 8.54 -0.46 6.02
C SER A 70 7.84 -0.03 7.30
N SER A 71 8.57 0.18 8.38
CA SER A 71 7.96 0.61 9.64
C SER A 71 7.36 2.00 9.52
N MET A 72 8.08 2.92 8.89
CA MET A 72 7.57 4.28 8.69
C MET A 72 6.34 4.26 7.79
N PHE A 73 6.39 3.45 6.73
CA PHE A 73 5.25 3.28 5.83
C PHE A 73 4.04 2.75 6.61
N ALA A 74 4.24 1.73 7.44
CA ALA A 74 3.16 1.15 8.20
C ALA A 74 2.55 2.16 9.17
N LEU A 75 3.37 2.95 9.83
CA LEU A 75 2.87 3.97 10.75
C LEU A 75 2.08 5.04 10.01
N LYS A 76 2.51 5.37 8.81
CA LYS A 76 1.88 6.46 8.06
C LYS A 76 0.62 6.02 7.33
N PHE A 77 0.65 4.83 6.74
CA PHE A 77 -0.42 4.40 5.85
C PHE A 77 -1.10 3.10 6.26
N GLY A 78 -0.42 2.26 6.98
CA GLY A 78 -0.91 0.93 7.29
C GLY A 78 -1.77 0.86 8.50
N SER A 79 -2.67 1.80 8.63
CA SER A 79 -3.42 1.96 9.85
C SER A 79 -4.15 0.74 10.28
N GLY A 80 -4.52 -0.08 9.38
CA GLY A 80 -5.26 -1.25 9.74
C GLY A 80 -4.49 -2.19 10.60
N ASN A 81 -3.21 -2.02 10.60
CA ASN A 81 -2.49 -2.91 11.34
C ASN A 81 -2.20 -2.52 12.62
N GLY A 82 -2.44 -1.34 12.83
CA GLY A 82 -2.14 -0.87 14.05
C GLY A 82 -2.65 -1.63 15.04
N ALA A 83 -3.43 -2.20 14.62
CA ALA A 83 -3.98 -2.98 15.63
C ALA A 83 -2.99 -3.84 16.07
#